data_e90c8cfa0b17341e00c1057e661bc808
#
_entry.id   e90c8cfa0b17341e00c1057e661bc808
#
_cell.length_a   1.000
_cell.length_b   1.000
_cell.length_c   1.000
_cell.angle_alpha   90.00
_cell.angle_beta   90.00
_cell.angle_gamma   90.00
#
_symmetry.space_group_name_H-M   'P 1'
#
loop_
_entity.id
_entity.type
_entity.pdbx_description
1 polymer ?
#
loop_
_entity_poly.entity_id
_entity_poly.type
_entity_poly.pdbx_seq_one_letter_code
_entity_poly.pdbx_strand_id
1 'polypeptide(L)'
;MKKALFVIALLALVSCVRYPKLPLEQFQKMLAETPDVQLVDVRTPAEYAEGHIPGAINIDWREEDFMEQAEAQLDKSRPLMVYCRSGKRSETAAIALEKAGFDTYDLKNGYLAWTNAGKPVDHSQEVRYSLASGYFFRNDAVIDILPHRITSENEFLNYFGYATVMGPGGAPTTIDFDKSMVIPIVLPPTDKNTEIVIDELLKTADNQIQLIFHVERGNESRSYTIIPCKLLVVDAAYRDFDVLMKSPEKY
;
A
#
# COMPACT_ATOMS: atom_id res chain seq x y z
N MET A 1 71.93 7.86 -1.59
CA MET A 1 70.70 7.35 -2.25
C MET A 1 69.61 7.35 -1.19
N LYS A 2 68.79 8.43 -1.13
CA LYS A 2 67.66 8.56 -0.17
C LYS A 2 66.37 8.09 -0.85
N LYS A 3 65.77 6.98 -0.37
CA LYS A 3 64.49 6.48 -0.83
C LYS A 3 63.37 7.31 -0.17
N ALA A 4 62.68 8.10 -0.95
CA ALA A 4 61.48 8.81 -0.52
C ALA A 4 60.31 7.81 -0.47
N LEU A 5 59.75 7.60 0.72
CA LEU A 5 58.56 6.81 0.95
C LEU A 5 57.34 7.69 0.67
N PHE A 6 56.64 7.46 -0.45
CA PHE A 6 55.38 8.13 -0.74
C PHE A 6 54.26 7.40 0.05
N VAL A 7 53.80 8.01 1.14
CA VAL A 7 52.59 7.56 1.87
C VAL A 7 51.39 8.16 1.14
N ILE A 8 50.72 7.34 0.36
CA ILE A 8 49.39 7.68 -0.20
C ILE A 8 48.38 7.59 0.92
N ALA A 9 48.01 8.73 1.49
CA ALA A 9 46.89 8.85 2.40
C ALA A 9 45.61 8.65 1.57
N LEU A 10 45.02 7.46 1.69
CA LEU A 10 43.69 7.14 1.18
C LEU A 10 42.66 7.91 2.04
N LEU A 11 42.28 9.10 1.60
CA LEU A 11 41.17 9.85 2.17
C LEU A 11 39.90 9.05 1.84
N ALA A 12 39.44 8.26 2.79
CA ALA A 12 38.07 7.71 2.80
C ALA A 12 37.11 8.91 2.87
N LEU A 13 36.54 9.26 1.72
CA LEU A 13 35.37 10.14 1.65
C LEU A 13 34.23 9.39 2.35
N VAL A 14 34.06 9.62 3.66
CA VAL A 14 32.83 9.31 4.34
C VAL A 14 31.77 10.22 3.70
N SER A 15 31.09 9.72 2.70
CA SER A 15 29.89 10.36 2.15
C SER A 15 28.89 10.45 3.29
N CYS A 16 28.82 11.62 3.91
CA CYS A 16 27.79 11.90 4.89
C CYS A 16 26.48 11.97 4.10
N VAL A 17 25.72 10.89 4.12
CA VAL A 17 24.35 10.83 3.57
C VAL A 17 23.58 11.96 4.25
N ARG A 18 23.26 13.01 3.50
CA ARG A 18 22.66 14.23 4.03
C ARG A 18 21.42 14.57 3.22
N TYR A 19 20.30 13.97 3.61
CA TYR A 19 19.00 14.38 3.09
C TYR A 19 18.62 15.76 3.64
N PRO A 20 18.08 16.67 2.81
CA PRO A 20 17.67 18.01 3.25
C PRO A 20 16.40 17.95 4.10
N LYS A 21 16.44 18.57 5.30
CA LYS A 21 15.24 18.92 6.05
C LYS A 21 14.73 20.27 5.60
N LEU A 22 13.61 20.29 4.93
CA LEU A 22 13.02 21.49 4.37
C LEU A 22 12.07 22.19 5.36
N PRO A 23 12.24 23.49 5.62
CA PRO A 23 11.19 24.30 6.25
C PRO A 23 9.88 24.22 5.43
N LEU A 24 8.73 24.44 6.09
CA LEU A 24 7.41 24.31 5.48
C LEU A 24 7.27 25.06 4.14
N GLU A 25 7.73 26.30 4.07
CA GLU A 25 7.64 27.12 2.85
C GLU A 25 8.42 26.51 1.68
N GLN A 26 9.63 26.01 1.94
CA GLN A 26 10.45 25.37 0.92
C GLN A 26 9.85 24.01 0.50
N PHE A 27 9.32 23.26 1.46
CA PHE A 27 8.63 22.01 1.21
C PHE A 27 7.40 22.22 0.31
N GLN A 28 6.56 23.21 0.63
CA GLN A 28 5.40 23.56 -0.18
C GLN A 28 5.78 24.03 -1.59
N LYS A 29 6.82 24.85 -1.69
CA LYS A 29 7.32 25.32 -2.99
C LYS A 29 7.77 24.15 -3.84
N MET A 30 8.55 23.23 -3.27
CA MET A 30 9.01 22.04 -3.97
C MET A 30 7.83 21.15 -4.39
N LEU A 31 6.86 20.91 -3.51
CA LEU A 31 5.66 20.13 -3.81
C LEU A 31 4.84 20.70 -4.96
N ALA A 32 4.77 22.04 -5.07
CA ALA A 32 3.99 22.74 -6.10
C ALA A 32 4.72 22.90 -7.44
N GLU A 33 6.04 23.04 -7.41
CA GLU A 33 6.84 23.42 -8.59
C GLU A 33 7.63 22.27 -9.22
N THR A 34 7.77 21.14 -8.50
CA THR A 34 8.53 19.99 -9.01
C THR A 34 7.60 19.00 -9.71
N PRO A 35 7.76 18.82 -11.04
CA PRO A 35 6.98 17.81 -11.76
C PRO A 35 7.26 16.41 -11.19
N ASP A 36 6.21 15.59 -11.15
CA ASP A 36 6.29 14.18 -10.76
C ASP A 36 6.89 13.90 -9.37
N VAL A 37 6.91 14.89 -8.46
CA VAL A 37 7.33 14.68 -7.08
C VAL A 37 6.44 13.64 -6.39
N GLN A 38 7.07 12.73 -5.66
CA GLN A 38 6.38 11.73 -4.85
C GLN A 38 6.28 12.22 -3.41
N LEU A 39 5.12 12.10 -2.78
CA LEU A 39 4.91 12.51 -1.39
C LEU A 39 4.49 11.31 -0.54
N VAL A 40 5.22 11.05 0.54
CA VAL A 40 4.98 9.90 1.43
C VAL A 40 4.76 10.36 2.86
N ASP A 41 3.65 9.93 3.43
CA ASP A 41 3.38 9.97 4.86
C ASP A 41 3.86 8.67 5.52
N VAL A 42 4.88 8.78 6.37
CA VAL A 42 5.42 7.61 7.07
C VAL A 42 4.81 7.41 8.46
N ARG A 43 3.62 7.96 8.70
CA ARG A 43 2.82 7.72 9.90
C ARG A 43 2.05 6.41 9.80
N THR A 44 1.38 6.02 10.89
CA THR A 44 0.47 4.87 10.87
C THR A 44 -0.73 5.11 9.95
N PRO A 45 -1.37 4.05 9.42
CA PRO A 45 -2.59 4.18 8.64
C PRO A 45 -3.70 4.96 9.36
N ALA A 46 -3.87 4.74 10.65
CA ALA A 46 -4.84 5.47 11.47
C ALA A 46 -4.55 6.98 11.52
N GLU A 47 -3.29 7.38 11.76
CA GLU A 47 -2.89 8.80 11.72
C GLU A 47 -3.10 9.42 10.33
N TYR A 48 -2.87 8.65 9.26
CA TYR A 48 -3.07 9.09 7.88
C TYR A 48 -4.56 9.28 7.57
N ALA A 49 -5.41 8.33 7.98
CA ALA A 49 -6.86 8.39 7.78
C ALA A 49 -7.52 9.59 8.50
N GLU A 50 -7.02 9.93 9.70
CA GLU A 50 -7.48 11.13 10.42
C GLU A 50 -7.20 12.44 9.67
N GLY A 51 -6.21 12.45 8.78
CA GLY A 51 -5.88 13.56 7.90
C GLY A 51 -4.43 13.55 7.46
N HIS A 52 -4.18 13.88 6.19
CA HIS A 52 -2.85 13.87 5.58
C HIS A 52 -2.65 15.03 4.61
N ILE A 53 -1.42 15.27 4.19
CA ILE A 53 -1.11 16.29 3.17
C ILE A 53 -1.66 15.80 1.83
N PRO A 54 -2.43 16.62 1.09
CA PRO A 54 -3.02 16.23 -0.19
C PRO A 54 -2.00 15.62 -1.16
N GLY A 55 -2.39 14.51 -1.79
CA GLY A 55 -1.53 13.76 -2.72
C GLY A 55 -0.48 12.87 -2.08
N ALA A 56 -0.42 12.76 -0.75
CA ALA A 56 0.47 11.82 -0.09
C ALA A 56 -0.05 10.38 -0.18
N ILE A 57 0.86 9.42 -0.34
CA ILE A 57 0.61 8.00 -0.09
C ILE A 57 1.09 7.62 1.31
N ASN A 58 0.53 6.58 1.90
CA ASN A 58 0.93 6.13 3.23
C ASN A 58 1.81 4.88 3.16
N ILE A 59 3.02 4.95 3.72
CA ILE A 59 3.91 3.82 3.94
C ILE A 59 4.40 3.93 5.39
N ASP A 60 3.88 3.11 6.30
CA ASP A 60 4.19 3.23 7.73
C ASP A 60 5.64 2.80 8.04
N TRP A 61 6.43 3.73 8.58
CA TRP A 61 7.83 3.47 8.98
C TRP A 61 7.97 2.38 10.05
N ARG A 62 6.92 2.07 10.79
CA ARG A 62 6.96 1.07 11.87
C ARG A 62 6.84 -0.36 11.37
N GLU A 63 6.37 -0.56 10.14
CA GLU A 63 6.22 -1.89 9.56
C GLU A 63 7.59 -2.46 9.17
N GLU A 64 7.78 -3.75 9.40
CA GLU A 64 9.05 -4.44 9.11
C GLU A 64 9.37 -4.43 7.61
N ASP A 65 8.35 -4.42 6.76
CA ASP A 65 8.43 -4.41 5.30
C ASP A 65 8.43 -3.00 4.69
N PHE A 66 8.62 -1.94 5.49
CA PHE A 66 8.64 -0.56 5.02
C PHE A 66 9.48 -0.35 3.75
N MET A 67 10.70 -0.88 3.72
CA MET A 67 11.60 -0.72 2.58
C MET A 67 11.13 -1.50 1.35
N GLU A 68 10.55 -2.67 1.53
CA GLU A 68 9.96 -3.47 0.47
C GLU A 68 8.76 -2.74 -0.16
N GLN A 69 7.88 -2.18 0.68
CA GLN A 69 6.75 -1.35 0.21
C GLN A 69 7.23 -0.09 -0.53
N ALA A 70 8.26 0.59 -0.02
CA ALA A 70 8.82 1.78 -0.65
C ALA A 70 9.42 1.46 -2.03
N GLU A 71 10.19 0.38 -2.15
CA GLU A 71 10.79 -0.03 -3.42
C GLU A 71 9.76 -0.52 -4.45
N ALA A 72 8.65 -1.09 -4.00
CA ALA A 72 7.56 -1.53 -4.87
C ALA A 72 6.67 -0.39 -5.38
N GLN A 73 6.51 0.70 -4.60
CA GLN A 73 5.55 1.77 -4.88
C GLN A 73 6.20 3.07 -5.39
N LEU A 74 7.51 3.26 -5.18
CA LEU A 74 8.19 4.52 -5.46
C LEU A 74 9.24 4.38 -6.56
N ASP A 75 9.36 5.43 -7.35
CA ASP A 75 10.32 5.54 -8.45
C ASP A 75 11.59 6.29 -7.98
N LYS A 76 12.76 5.63 -8.00
CA LYS A 76 14.04 6.22 -7.62
C LYS A 76 14.54 7.33 -8.55
N SER A 77 13.97 7.44 -9.74
CA SER A 77 14.29 8.51 -10.69
C SER A 77 13.56 9.82 -10.41
N ARG A 78 12.61 9.81 -9.48
CA ARG A 78 11.73 10.93 -9.13
C ARG A 78 12.04 11.46 -7.73
N PRO A 79 12.00 12.79 -7.50
CA PRO A 79 12.19 13.34 -6.16
C PRO A 79 11.16 12.78 -5.17
N LEU A 80 11.62 12.46 -3.96
CA LEU A 80 10.80 11.85 -2.91
C LEU A 80 10.73 12.79 -1.69
N MET A 81 9.54 13.26 -1.39
CA MET A 81 9.26 14.06 -0.21
C MET A 81 8.61 13.21 0.87
N VAL A 82 9.12 13.28 2.10
CA VAL A 82 8.60 12.48 3.21
C VAL A 82 8.23 13.35 4.39
N TYR A 83 7.27 12.90 5.18
CA TYR A 83 6.94 13.51 6.46
C TYR A 83 6.35 12.49 7.42
N CYS A 84 6.43 12.79 8.70
CA CYS A 84 5.65 12.13 9.74
C CYS A 84 4.96 13.17 10.64
N ARG A 85 4.50 12.81 11.82
CA ARG A 85 3.80 13.75 12.71
C ARG A 85 4.68 14.95 13.10
N SER A 86 5.91 14.72 13.57
CA SER A 86 6.79 15.75 14.15
C SER A 86 8.19 15.82 13.54
N GLY A 87 8.47 15.01 12.50
CA GLY A 87 9.77 14.95 11.84
C GLY A 87 10.74 13.90 12.42
N LYS A 88 10.38 13.13 13.46
CA LYS A 88 11.29 12.10 14.04
C LYS A 88 11.31 10.78 13.24
N ARG A 89 10.14 10.23 12.92
CA ARG A 89 10.04 8.99 12.13
C ARG A 89 10.53 9.23 10.70
N SER A 90 10.12 10.35 10.10
CA SER A 90 10.51 10.70 8.74
C SER A 90 12.02 10.96 8.60
N GLU A 91 12.69 11.47 9.63
CA GLU A 91 14.13 11.58 9.69
C GLU A 91 14.84 10.22 9.51
N THR A 92 14.37 9.22 10.25
CA THR A 92 14.98 7.88 10.19
C THR A 92 14.60 7.18 8.88
N ALA A 93 13.37 7.35 8.42
CA ALA A 93 12.90 6.84 7.13
C ALA A 93 13.69 7.47 5.96
N ALA A 94 13.89 8.79 5.98
CA ALA A 94 14.66 9.50 4.95
C ALA A 94 16.11 8.99 4.82
N ILE A 95 16.77 8.70 5.95
CA ILE A 95 18.11 8.10 5.95
C ILE A 95 18.12 6.72 5.28
N ALA A 96 17.10 5.90 5.56
CA ALA A 96 17.00 4.56 4.97
C ALA A 96 16.72 4.64 3.46
N LEU A 97 15.80 5.51 3.05
CA LEU A 97 15.43 5.74 1.66
C LEU A 97 16.61 6.30 0.84
N GLU A 98 17.35 7.27 1.37
CA GLU A 98 18.55 7.78 0.70
C GLU A 98 19.63 6.72 0.52
N LYS A 99 19.86 5.89 1.53
CA LYS A 99 20.77 4.73 1.41
C LYS A 99 20.32 3.74 0.34
N ALA A 100 19.03 3.63 0.08
CA ALA A 100 18.45 2.80 -0.96
C ALA A 100 18.47 3.47 -2.35
N GLY A 101 18.91 4.73 -2.44
CA GLY A 101 19.09 5.47 -3.68
C GLY A 101 17.93 6.38 -4.10
N PHE A 102 17.01 6.71 -3.18
CA PHE A 102 15.98 7.72 -3.41
C PHE A 102 16.52 9.13 -3.14
N ASP A 103 16.19 10.10 -3.99
CA ASP A 103 16.46 11.53 -3.77
C ASP A 103 15.44 12.11 -2.79
N THR A 104 15.76 12.08 -1.48
CA THR A 104 14.78 12.23 -0.39
C THR A 104 14.87 13.60 0.28
N TYR A 105 13.70 14.19 0.57
CA TYR A 105 13.50 15.48 1.23
C TYR A 105 12.52 15.33 2.40
N ASP A 106 12.89 15.75 3.62
CA ASP A 106 12.07 15.61 4.84
C ASP A 106 11.43 16.94 5.26
N LEU A 107 10.13 16.91 5.59
CA LEU A 107 9.44 18.08 6.14
C LEU A 107 9.86 18.34 7.59
N LYS A 108 10.55 19.45 7.83
CA LYS A 108 10.92 19.89 9.20
C LYS A 108 9.66 20.11 10.04
N ASN A 109 9.62 19.49 11.22
CA ASN A 109 8.51 19.47 12.16
C ASN A 109 7.24 18.75 11.62
N GLY A 110 7.30 18.08 10.45
CA GLY A 110 6.30 17.17 9.94
C GLY A 110 4.90 17.74 9.77
N TYR A 111 3.92 16.88 9.86
CA TYR A 111 2.50 17.20 9.71
C TYR A 111 2.00 18.29 10.67
N LEU A 112 2.58 18.37 11.88
CA LEU A 112 2.24 19.45 12.81
C LEU A 112 2.60 20.84 12.25
N ALA A 113 3.70 20.98 11.52
CA ALA A 113 4.03 22.25 10.88
C ALA A 113 3.02 22.61 9.79
N TRP A 114 2.54 21.61 9.03
CA TRP A 114 1.54 21.78 8.01
C TRP A 114 0.19 22.23 8.57
N THR A 115 -0.34 21.52 9.55
CA THR A 115 -1.66 21.80 10.16
C THR A 115 -1.67 23.09 10.98
N ASN A 116 -0.59 23.39 11.74
CA ASN A 116 -0.48 24.63 12.49
C ASN A 116 -0.44 25.87 11.58
N ALA A 117 -0.02 25.72 10.34
CA ALA A 117 -0.05 26.78 9.33
C ALA A 117 -1.40 26.86 8.58
N GLY A 118 -2.42 26.10 8.99
CA GLY A 118 -3.75 26.08 8.38
C GLY A 118 -3.78 25.59 6.94
N LYS A 119 -2.84 24.70 6.57
CA LYS A 119 -2.76 24.18 5.19
C LYS A 119 -3.82 23.12 4.92
N PRO A 120 -4.24 22.91 3.65
CA PRO A 120 -5.23 21.92 3.27
C PRO A 120 -4.85 20.50 3.76
N VAL A 121 -5.86 19.75 4.16
CA VAL A 121 -5.73 18.37 4.65
C VAL A 121 -6.77 17.52 3.95
N ASP A 122 -6.32 16.40 3.40
CA ASP A 122 -7.20 15.34 2.93
C ASP A 122 -7.46 14.33 4.04
N HIS A 123 -8.58 13.63 3.95
CA HIS A 123 -8.97 12.58 4.87
C HIS A 123 -9.25 11.31 4.07
N SER A 124 -8.85 10.16 4.59
CA SER A 124 -9.28 8.89 3.99
C SER A 124 -10.79 8.73 4.11
N GLN A 125 -11.41 8.30 3.01
CA GLN A 125 -12.85 8.07 2.96
C GLN A 125 -13.11 6.57 2.95
N GLU A 126 -14.03 6.11 3.80
CA GLU A 126 -14.48 4.73 3.78
C GLU A 126 -15.15 4.41 2.44
N VAL A 127 -14.70 3.35 1.79
CA VAL A 127 -15.28 2.85 0.55
C VAL A 127 -16.30 1.76 0.90
N ARG A 128 -17.55 1.96 0.50
CA ARG A 128 -18.60 0.97 0.70
C ARG A 128 -18.41 -0.21 -0.21
N TYR A 129 -18.60 -1.40 0.33
CA TYR A 129 -18.57 -2.65 -0.41
C TYR A 129 -19.67 -3.61 0.05
N SER A 130 -19.95 -4.59 -0.78
CA SER A 130 -20.70 -5.79 -0.41
C SER A 130 -19.85 -7.02 -0.69
N LEU A 131 -20.18 -8.15 -0.06
CA LEU A 131 -19.48 -9.40 -0.29
C LEU A 131 -20.24 -10.24 -1.32
N ALA A 132 -19.54 -10.71 -2.34
CA ALA A 132 -20.09 -11.70 -3.25
C ALA A 132 -19.83 -13.10 -2.70
N SER A 133 -20.86 -13.94 -2.75
CA SER A 133 -20.86 -15.34 -2.31
C SER A 133 -21.23 -16.28 -3.46
N GLY A 134 -21.00 -17.57 -3.28
CA GLY A 134 -21.33 -18.59 -4.28
C GLY A 134 -20.28 -18.68 -5.40
N TYR A 135 -19.04 -18.30 -5.13
CA TYR A 135 -17.91 -18.39 -6.04
C TYR A 135 -16.75 -19.17 -5.40
N PHE A 136 -15.91 -19.75 -6.24
CA PHE A 136 -14.66 -20.37 -5.83
C PHE A 136 -13.52 -19.96 -6.78
N PHE A 137 -12.31 -19.89 -6.26
CA PHE A 137 -11.12 -19.69 -7.08
C PHE A 137 -10.82 -20.96 -7.86
N ARG A 138 -10.68 -20.85 -9.18
CA ARG A 138 -10.53 -22.01 -10.09
C ARG A 138 -9.19 -22.71 -9.86
N ASN A 139 -9.19 -24.04 -9.86
CA ASN A 139 -7.98 -24.85 -9.67
C ASN A 139 -6.93 -24.71 -10.79
N ASP A 140 -7.38 -24.26 -11.98
CA ASP A 140 -6.55 -24.01 -13.16
C ASP A 140 -6.08 -22.54 -13.25
N ALA A 141 -6.51 -21.68 -12.35
CA ALA A 141 -6.06 -20.29 -12.26
C ALA A 141 -4.81 -20.16 -11.39
N VAL A 142 -4.00 -19.14 -11.68
CA VAL A 142 -2.74 -18.86 -10.97
C VAL A 142 -2.91 -17.66 -10.07
N ILE A 143 -2.62 -17.83 -8.77
CA ILE A 143 -2.78 -16.78 -7.75
C ILE A 143 -1.82 -15.61 -8.02
N ASP A 144 -0.57 -15.88 -8.40
CA ASP A 144 0.49 -14.87 -8.55
C ASP A 144 0.21 -13.82 -9.64
N ILE A 145 -0.72 -14.12 -10.58
CA ILE A 145 -1.12 -13.20 -11.64
C ILE A 145 -2.54 -12.67 -11.46
N LEU A 146 -3.16 -12.94 -10.29
CA LEU A 146 -4.49 -12.43 -9.99
C LEU A 146 -4.42 -10.89 -9.85
N PRO A 147 -5.19 -10.13 -10.63
CA PRO A 147 -5.19 -8.68 -10.49
C PRO A 147 -5.85 -8.26 -9.16
N HIS A 148 -5.37 -7.19 -8.57
CA HIS A 148 -5.97 -6.63 -7.34
C HIS A 148 -7.37 -6.06 -7.56
N ARG A 149 -7.77 -5.84 -8.80
CA ARG A 149 -9.14 -5.46 -9.20
C ARG A 149 -9.54 -6.16 -10.48
N ILE A 150 -10.80 -6.49 -10.59
CA ILE A 150 -11.43 -7.11 -11.77
C ILE A 150 -12.59 -6.23 -12.19
N THR A 151 -12.62 -5.80 -13.44
CA THR A 151 -13.56 -4.80 -13.93
C THR A 151 -14.51 -5.31 -15.00
N SER A 152 -14.42 -6.59 -15.37
CA SER A 152 -15.31 -7.22 -16.33
C SER A 152 -15.63 -8.67 -15.97
N GLU A 153 -16.81 -9.14 -16.43
CA GLU A 153 -17.23 -10.53 -16.25
C GLU A 153 -16.27 -11.53 -16.93
N ASN A 154 -15.81 -11.21 -18.13
CA ASN A 154 -14.87 -12.06 -18.85
C ASN A 154 -13.55 -12.26 -18.09
N GLU A 155 -13.00 -11.19 -17.53
CA GLU A 155 -11.82 -11.26 -16.69
C GLU A 155 -12.09 -12.06 -15.40
N PHE A 156 -13.24 -11.83 -14.76
CA PHE A 156 -13.66 -12.53 -13.56
C PHE A 156 -13.73 -14.04 -13.75
N LEU A 157 -14.34 -14.49 -14.84
CA LEU A 157 -14.51 -15.92 -15.16
C LEU A 157 -13.19 -16.65 -15.50
N ASN A 158 -12.11 -15.91 -15.77
CA ASN A 158 -10.78 -16.53 -15.89
C ASN A 158 -10.26 -17.05 -14.55
N TYR A 159 -10.68 -16.43 -13.44
CA TYR A 159 -10.19 -16.75 -12.10
C TYR A 159 -11.21 -17.43 -11.21
N PHE A 160 -12.50 -17.16 -11.39
CA PHE A 160 -13.56 -17.61 -10.50
C PHE A 160 -14.61 -18.43 -11.24
N GLY A 161 -15.05 -19.50 -10.58
CA GLY A 161 -16.16 -20.35 -11.01
C GLY A 161 -17.35 -20.25 -10.07
N TYR A 162 -18.52 -20.70 -10.52
CA TYR A 162 -19.75 -20.72 -9.74
C TYR A 162 -19.76 -21.92 -8.78
N ALA A 163 -19.83 -21.67 -7.48
CA ALA A 163 -20.08 -22.68 -6.48
C ALA A 163 -21.60 -22.88 -6.35
N THR A 164 -22.15 -23.85 -7.06
CA THR A 164 -23.57 -24.19 -6.95
C THR A 164 -23.83 -24.97 -5.66
N VAL A 165 -24.52 -24.36 -4.70
CA VAL A 165 -25.03 -25.04 -3.52
C VAL A 165 -26.50 -25.32 -3.72
N MET A 166 -26.93 -26.59 -3.59
CA MET A 166 -28.36 -26.94 -3.66
C MET A 166 -29.08 -26.45 -2.41
N GLY A 167 -30.10 -25.62 -2.57
CA GLY A 167 -30.98 -25.14 -1.49
C GLY A 167 -31.35 -23.66 -1.58
N PRO A 168 -32.25 -23.18 -0.72
CA PRO A 168 -32.61 -21.75 -0.65
C PRO A 168 -31.37 -20.92 -0.31
N GLY A 169 -31.04 -19.93 -1.15
CA GLY A 169 -29.83 -19.09 -0.98
C GLY A 169 -28.57 -19.63 -1.67
N GLY A 170 -28.66 -20.75 -2.41
CA GLY A 170 -27.50 -21.36 -3.08
C GLY A 170 -27.11 -20.72 -4.42
N ALA A 171 -27.83 -19.72 -4.90
CA ALA A 171 -27.45 -19.00 -6.12
C ALA A 171 -26.28 -18.04 -5.80
N PRO A 172 -25.27 -17.97 -6.68
CA PRO A 172 -24.21 -16.99 -6.56
C PRO A 172 -24.75 -15.55 -6.53
N THR A 173 -24.08 -14.67 -5.82
CA THR A 173 -24.37 -13.23 -5.86
C THR A 173 -24.20 -12.72 -7.29
N THR A 174 -25.21 -12.08 -7.85
CA THR A 174 -25.10 -11.44 -9.16
C THR A 174 -24.21 -10.20 -9.03
N ILE A 175 -23.17 -10.13 -9.86
CA ILE A 175 -22.25 -8.99 -9.94
C ILE A 175 -22.54 -8.24 -11.25
N ASP A 176 -22.96 -6.97 -11.13
CA ASP A 176 -23.20 -6.09 -12.27
C ASP A 176 -21.91 -5.30 -12.57
N PHE A 177 -21.10 -5.78 -13.51
CA PHE A 177 -19.83 -5.16 -13.88
C PHE A 177 -19.98 -3.82 -14.61
N ASP A 178 -21.17 -3.41 -15.03
CA ASP A 178 -21.40 -2.05 -15.53
C ASP A 178 -21.40 -1.02 -14.38
N LYS A 179 -21.82 -1.45 -13.19
CA LYS A 179 -21.94 -0.59 -11.99
C LYS A 179 -20.93 -0.90 -10.89
N SER A 180 -20.18 -2.00 -11.03
CA SER A 180 -19.29 -2.48 -9.98
C SER A 180 -17.97 -2.97 -10.54
N MET A 181 -16.99 -3.08 -9.67
CA MET A 181 -15.77 -3.85 -9.84
C MET A 181 -15.62 -4.83 -8.67
N VAL A 182 -14.74 -5.81 -8.81
CA VAL A 182 -14.42 -6.76 -7.74
C VAL A 182 -12.98 -6.57 -7.28
N ILE A 183 -12.80 -6.52 -5.97
CA ILE A 183 -11.48 -6.64 -5.34
C ILE A 183 -11.40 -8.06 -4.76
N PRO A 184 -10.62 -8.96 -5.39
CA PRO A 184 -10.49 -10.34 -4.94
C PRO A 184 -9.36 -10.46 -3.91
N ILE A 185 -9.59 -11.23 -2.85
CA ILE A 185 -8.56 -11.73 -1.96
C ILE A 185 -8.55 -13.24 -2.10
N VAL A 186 -7.40 -13.82 -2.44
CA VAL A 186 -7.22 -15.27 -2.57
C VAL A 186 -5.97 -15.65 -1.80
N LEU A 187 -6.10 -16.64 -0.92
CA LEU A 187 -4.99 -17.13 -0.11
C LEU A 187 -4.45 -18.46 -0.67
N PRO A 188 -3.21 -18.82 -0.36
CA PRO A 188 -2.67 -20.12 -0.70
C PRO A 188 -3.55 -21.28 -0.19
N PRO A 189 -3.52 -22.44 -0.87
CA PRO A 189 -4.25 -23.62 -0.44
C PRO A 189 -3.94 -24.01 1.00
N THR A 190 -4.97 -24.38 1.78
CA THR A 190 -4.83 -24.76 3.17
C THR A 190 -5.81 -25.86 3.56
N ASP A 191 -5.42 -26.73 4.50
CA ASP A 191 -6.30 -27.70 5.16
C ASP A 191 -6.98 -27.17 6.41
N LYS A 192 -6.68 -25.91 6.79
CA LYS A 192 -7.22 -25.27 8.00
C LYS A 192 -8.48 -24.48 7.71
N ASN A 193 -9.36 -24.43 8.72
CA ASN A 193 -10.46 -23.46 8.67
C ASN A 193 -9.88 -22.06 8.68
N THR A 194 -10.11 -21.31 7.60
CA THR A 194 -9.46 -20.01 7.38
C THR A 194 -10.54 -19.00 7.02
N GLU A 195 -10.56 -17.89 7.75
CA GLU A 195 -11.42 -16.75 7.48
C GLU A 195 -10.58 -15.52 7.15
N ILE A 196 -10.98 -14.81 6.09
CA ILE A 196 -10.42 -13.52 5.71
C ILE A 196 -11.32 -12.44 6.31
N VAL A 197 -10.81 -11.64 7.22
CA VAL A 197 -11.55 -10.56 7.88
C VAL A 197 -11.13 -9.23 7.28
N ILE A 198 -12.10 -8.47 6.80
CA ILE A 198 -11.84 -7.13 6.26
C ILE A 198 -11.88 -6.14 7.43
N ASP A 199 -10.75 -5.49 7.68
CA ASP A 199 -10.63 -4.47 8.71
C ASP A 199 -11.10 -3.12 8.19
N GLU A 200 -10.56 -2.69 7.04
CA GLU A 200 -10.86 -1.38 6.46
C GLU A 200 -10.76 -1.42 4.92
N LEU A 201 -11.59 -0.63 4.23
CA LEU A 201 -11.47 -0.31 2.83
C LEU A 201 -11.56 1.20 2.66
N LEU A 202 -10.46 1.86 2.33
CA LEU A 202 -10.34 3.32 2.38
C LEU A 202 -9.88 3.87 1.02
N LYS A 203 -10.52 4.94 0.57
CA LYS A 203 -9.93 5.82 -0.44
C LYS A 203 -8.87 6.68 0.25
N THR A 204 -7.61 6.53 -0.13
CA THR A 204 -6.46 7.18 0.53
C THR A 204 -5.86 8.31 -0.28
N ALA A 205 -6.10 8.34 -1.59
CA ALA A 205 -5.69 9.39 -2.51
C ALA A 205 -6.70 9.49 -3.67
N ASP A 206 -6.54 10.45 -4.57
CA ASP A 206 -7.49 10.70 -5.66
C ASP A 206 -7.73 9.48 -6.56
N ASN A 207 -6.74 8.59 -6.68
CA ASN A 207 -6.81 7.39 -7.51
C ASN A 207 -6.36 6.12 -6.79
N GLN A 208 -6.42 6.07 -5.45
CA GLN A 208 -5.93 4.94 -4.68
C GLN A 208 -6.95 4.47 -3.64
N ILE A 209 -7.14 3.15 -3.57
CA ILE A 209 -7.88 2.45 -2.52
C ILE A 209 -6.90 1.58 -1.74
N GLN A 210 -7.01 1.62 -0.42
CA GLN A 210 -6.29 0.73 0.48
C GLN A 210 -7.26 -0.25 1.13
N LEU A 211 -7.00 -1.55 0.94
CA LEU A 211 -7.69 -2.64 1.59
C LEU A 211 -6.80 -3.18 2.72
N ILE A 212 -7.29 -3.13 3.94
CA ILE A 212 -6.65 -3.69 5.13
C ILE A 212 -7.47 -4.90 5.58
N PHE A 213 -6.81 -6.04 5.76
CA PHE A 213 -7.46 -7.27 6.19
C PHE A 213 -6.49 -8.15 6.99
N HIS A 214 -7.02 -9.04 7.81
CA HIS A 214 -6.25 -10.07 8.48
C HIS A 214 -6.87 -11.46 8.27
N VAL A 215 -6.16 -12.50 8.66
CA VAL A 215 -6.58 -13.88 8.46
C VAL A 215 -6.66 -14.61 9.79
N GLU A 216 -7.84 -15.13 10.07
CA GLU A 216 -8.06 -16.00 11.22
C GLU A 216 -7.95 -17.46 10.78
N ARG A 217 -7.14 -18.25 11.49
CA ARG A 217 -6.96 -19.67 11.22
C ARG A 217 -7.35 -20.52 12.42
N GLY A 218 -8.24 -21.49 12.17
CA GLY A 218 -8.56 -22.53 13.14
C GLY A 218 -7.40 -23.48 13.37
N ASN A 219 -7.38 -24.12 14.53
CA ASN A 219 -6.34 -25.08 14.91
C ASN A 219 -6.55 -26.47 14.27
N GLU A 220 -7.78 -26.81 13.90
CA GLU A 220 -8.14 -28.12 13.36
C GLU A 220 -7.85 -28.21 11.86
N SER A 221 -7.20 -29.32 11.45
CA SER A 221 -6.99 -29.64 10.03
C SER A 221 -8.16 -30.42 9.49
N ARG A 222 -8.55 -30.11 8.25
CA ARG A 222 -9.56 -30.84 7.47
C ARG A 222 -8.88 -32.00 6.71
N SER A 223 -9.68 -32.97 6.28
CA SER A 223 -9.22 -34.04 5.42
C SER A 223 -9.07 -33.62 3.93
N TYR A 224 -9.33 -32.37 3.61
CA TYR A 224 -9.23 -31.82 2.26
C TYR A 224 -8.68 -30.38 2.31
N THR A 225 -8.12 -29.94 1.18
CA THR A 225 -7.57 -28.60 1.01
C THR A 225 -8.62 -27.69 0.38
N ILE A 226 -8.65 -26.44 0.83
CA ILE A 226 -9.45 -25.35 0.26
C ILE A 226 -8.52 -24.22 -0.21
N ILE A 227 -8.99 -23.39 -1.13
CA ILE A 227 -8.38 -22.12 -1.48
C ILE A 227 -9.30 -21.02 -0.93
N PRO A 228 -8.96 -20.43 0.23
CA PRO A 228 -9.80 -19.38 0.80
C PRO A 228 -9.82 -18.16 -0.13
N CYS A 229 -11.01 -17.66 -0.42
CA CYS A 229 -11.16 -16.43 -1.18
C CYS A 229 -12.29 -15.56 -0.61
N LYS A 230 -12.15 -14.26 -0.75
CA LYS A 230 -13.18 -13.26 -0.41
C LYS A 230 -13.25 -12.23 -1.53
N LEU A 231 -14.46 -11.91 -1.97
CA LEU A 231 -14.73 -11.03 -3.10
C LEU A 231 -15.49 -9.80 -2.61
N LEU A 232 -14.86 -8.64 -2.68
CA LEU A 232 -15.47 -7.35 -2.36
C LEU A 232 -16.01 -6.74 -3.65
N VAL A 233 -17.32 -6.46 -3.68
CA VAL A 233 -17.98 -5.76 -4.78
C VAL A 233 -18.05 -4.28 -4.43
N VAL A 234 -17.39 -3.45 -5.22
CA VAL A 234 -17.19 -2.02 -5.01
C VAL A 234 -17.76 -1.24 -6.19
N ASP A 235 -18.17 0.00 -5.99
CA ASP A 235 -18.72 0.86 -7.03
C ASP A 235 -17.75 1.05 -8.21
N ALA A 236 -18.27 1.03 -9.43
CA ALA A 236 -17.49 1.20 -10.66
C ALA A 236 -16.80 2.59 -10.76
N ALA A 237 -17.17 3.57 -9.95
CA ALA A 237 -16.48 4.85 -9.84
C ALA A 237 -15.01 4.71 -9.42
N TYR A 238 -14.65 3.58 -8.81
CA TYR A 238 -13.28 3.26 -8.40
C TYR A 238 -12.52 2.37 -9.40
N ARG A 239 -13.06 2.15 -10.59
CA ARG A 239 -12.52 1.22 -11.61
C ARG A 239 -11.09 1.53 -12.02
N ASP A 240 -10.72 2.79 -12.07
CA ASP A 240 -9.40 3.26 -12.47
C ASP A 240 -8.44 3.49 -11.28
N PHE A 241 -8.88 3.16 -10.06
CA PHE A 241 -8.07 3.33 -8.86
C PHE A 241 -7.10 2.18 -8.68
N ASP A 242 -5.90 2.49 -8.20
CA ASP A 242 -4.95 1.49 -7.75
C ASP A 242 -5.41 0.90 -6.41
N VAL A 243 -5.37 -0.42 -6.31
CA VAL A 243 -5.76 -1.14 -5.09
C VAL A 243 -4.51 -1.65 -4.39
N LEU A 244 -4.22 -1.09 -3.22
CA LEU A 244 -3.17 -1.56 -2.33
C LEU A 244 -3.77 -2.49 -1.28
N MET A 245 -3.27 -3.71 -1.21
CA MET A 245 -3.64 -4.68 -0.18
C MET A 245 -2.60 -4.69 0.93
N LYS A 246 -3.05 -4.57 2.19
CA LYS A 246 -2.21 -4.68 3.38
C LYS A 246 -2.76 -5.76 4.29
N SER A 247 -1.88 -6.65 4.70
CA SER A 247 -2.16 -7.63 5.74
C SER A 247 -0.95 -7.72 6.67
N PRO A 248 -1.17 -7.88 7.99
CA PRO A 248 -0.10 -8.07 8.95
C PRO A 248 0.63 -9.41 8.79
N GLU A 249 0.05 -10.34 8.04
CA GLU A 249 0.65 -11.64 7.76
C GLU A 249 1.26 -11.66 6.35
N LYS A 250 2.48 -12.19 6.22
CA LYS A 250 3.06 -12.55 4.91
C LYS A 250 2.42 -13.87 4.43
N TYR A 251 1.91 -13.88 3.22
CA TYR A 251 1.31 -15.05 2.56
C TYR A 251 2.27 -15.69 1.58
#